data_1a5218a23e63a1c8d915c0b6b92be2d5
#
_entry.id   1a5218a23e63a1c8d915c0b6b92be2d5
#
_cell.length_a   1.000
_cell.length_b   1.000
_cell.length_c   1.000
_cell.angle_alpha   90.00
_cell.angle_beta   90.00
_cell.angle_gamma   90.00
#
_symmetry.space_group_name_H-M   'P 1'
#
loop_
_entity.id
_entity.type
_entity.pdbx_description
1 polymer ?
#
loop_
_entity_poly.entity_id
_entity_poly.type
_entity_poly.pdbx_seq_one_letter_code
_entity_poly.pdbx_strand_id
1 'polypeptide(L)'
;MWINLPFNPGEKGSENGTILKDEEYKRSCRITLEKCPCYYGITCGVYGSMVHTAFAGVSDYEAKYEAMKRELSDFIDRDMNEDEAIDFYEYFTMKYN
;
A
#
# COMPACT_ATOMS: atom_id res chain seq x y z
N MET A 1 -2.02 13.73 -5.89
CA MET A 1 -3.22 13.44 -5.09
C MET A 1 -3.60 11.99 -5.24
N TRP A 2 -3.91 11.33 -4.16
CA TRP A 2 -4.44 9.98 -4.19
C TRP A 2 -5.87 9.99 -4.69
N ILE A 3 -6.23 9.02 -5.54
CA ILE A 3 -7.60 8.87 -6.04
C ILE A 3 -8.15 7.51 -5.59
N ASN A 4 -9.44 7.49 -5.29
CA ASN A 4 -10.10 6.24 -4.94
C ASN A 4 -10.36 5.42 -6.20
N LEU A 5 -10.00 4.14 -6.15
CA LEU A 5 -10.33 3.19 -7.20
C LEU A 5 -11.64 2.48 -6.84
N PRO A 6 -12.48 2.18 -7.82
CA PRO A 6 -13.76 1.53 -7.55
C PRO A 6 -13.59 0.06 -7.17
N PHE A 7 -14.42 -0.40 -6.25
CA PHE A 7 -14.55 -1.83 -5.94
C PHE A 7 -15.97 -2.10 -5.49
N ASN A 8 -16.42 -3.34 -5.66
CA ASN A 8 -17.77 -3.74 -5.27
C ASN A 8 -17.84 -4.06 -3.78
N PRO A 9 -18.99 -3.82 -3.11
CA PRO A 9 -19.17 -4.25 -1.72
C PRO A 9 -18.88 -5.74 -1.57
N GLY A 10 -18.04 -6.10 -0.60
CA GLY A 10 -17.65 -7.48 -0.34
C GLY A 10 -16.58 -8.04 -1.27
N GLU A 11 -16.04 -7.22 -2.18
CA GLU A 11 -14.97 -7.67 -3.07
C GLU A 11 -13.74 -8.07 -2.25
N LYS A 12 -13.08 -9.17 -2.69
CA LYS A 12 -11.93 -9.74 -1.98
C LYS A 12 -10.62 -9.16 -2.47
N GLY A 13 -9.70 -8.89 -1.53
CA GLY A 13 -8.33 -8.48 -1.83
C GLY A 13 -7.40 -9.69 -1.97
N SER A 14 -6.10 -9.42 -2.11
CA SER A 14 -5.08 -10.45 -2.32
C SER A 14 -4.94 -11.41 -1.14
N GLU A 15 -5.32 -10.99 0.06
CA GLU A 15 -5.30 -11.84 1.26
C GLU A 15 -6.66 -12.47 1.53
N ASN A 16 -7.56 -12.44 0.55
CA ASN A 16 -8.93 -12.95 0.64
C ASN A 16 -9.76 -12.24 1.73
N GLY A 17 -9.35 -11.03 2.10
CA GLY A 17 -10.12 -10.18 3.00
C GLY A 17 -11.10 -9.31 2.23
N THR A 18 -11.95 -8.58 2.96
CA THR A 18 -12.89 -7.65 2.36
C THR A 18 -12.21 -6.31 2.13
N ILE A 19 -12.22 -5.81 0.89
CA ILE A 19 -11.60 -4.53 0.55
C ILE A 19 -12.35 -3.39 1.23
N LEU A 20 -11.63 -2.53 1.96
CA LEU A 20 -12.14 -1.34 2.61
C LEU A 20 -11.74 -0.06 1.89
N LYS A 21 -10.53 -0.02 1.33
CA LYS A 21 -9.98 1.12 0.59
C LYS A 21 -9.11 0.62 -0.54
N ASP A 22 -9.12 1.34 -1.65
CA ASP A 22 -8.27 1.04 -2.80
C ASP A 22 -7.96 2.36 -3.47
N GLU A 23 -6.68 2.76 -3.49
CA GLU A 23 -6.26 4.08 -3.92
C GLU A 23 -5.03 4.02 -4.81
N GLU A 24 -4.94 5.00 -5.72
CA GLU A 24 -3.84 5.10 -6.68
C GLU A 24 -3.28 6.52 -6.68
N TYR A 25 -1.96 6.64 -6.81
CA TYR A 25 -1.27 7.93 -6.85
C TYR A 25 -0.54 8.10 -8.18
N LYS A 26 -0.95 9.13 -8.94
CA LYS A 26 -0.32 9.55 -10.21
C LYS A 26 -0.10 8.40 -11.20
N ARG A 27 -0.95 7.38 -11.17
CA ARG A 27 -0.81 6.18 -12.01
C ARG A 27 0.55 5.49 -11.84
N SER A 28 1.21 5.72 -10.72
CA SER A 28 2.54 5.20 -10.44
C SER A 28 2.58 4.19 -9.32
N CYS A 29 1.70 4.32 -8.34
CA CYS A 29 1.60 3.34 -7.25
C CYS A 29 0.16 3.19 -6.77
N ARG A 30 -0.08 2.10 -6.06
CA ARG A 30 -1.41 1.72 -5.57
C ARG A 30 -1.30 1.14 -4.17
N ILE A 31 -2.34 1.33 -3.37
CA ILE A 31 -2.42 0.76 -2.03
C ILE A 31 -3.86 0.30 -1.77
N THR A 32 -4.00 -0.88 -1.17
CA THR A 32 -5.30 -1.50 -0.90
C THR A 32 -5.34 -1.95 0.55
N LEU A 33 -6.40 -1.58 1.26
CA LEU A 33 -6.65 -2.02 2.64
C LEU A 33 -7.76 -3.05 2.62
N GLU A 34 -7.53 -4.20 3.28
CA GLU A 34 -8.55 -5.24 3.40
C GLU A 34 -8.67 -5.71 4.84
N LYS A 35 -9.89 -6.08 5.21
CA LYS A 35 -10.19 -6.64 6.53
C LYS A 35 -10.26 -8.15 6.43
N CYS A 36 -9.40 -8.83 7.17
CA CYS A 36 -9.39 -10.29 7.29
C CYS A 36 -9.93 -10.69 8.67
N PRO A 37 -10.23 -11.99 8.91
CA PRO A 37 -10.87 -12.41 10.17
C PRO A 37 -10.12 -12.00 11.44
N CYS A 38 -8.76 -12.05 11.44
CA CYS A 38 -7.97 -11.80 12.62
C CYS A 38 -6.98 -10.64 12.47
N TYR A 39 -6.94 -9.97 11.31
CA TYR A 39 -5.97 -8.93 11.02
C TYR A 39 -6.44 -8.08 9.86
N TYR A 40 -5.68 -7.03 9.55
CA TYR A 40 -5.87 -6.22 8.34
C TYR A 40 -4.67 -6.40 7.43
N GLY A 41 -4.91 -6.51 6.12
CA GLY A 41 -3.86 -6.59 5.12
C GLY A 41 -3.76 -5.27 4.36
N ILE A 42 -2.54 -4.80 4.15
CA ILE A 42 -2.26 -3.60 3.37
C ILE A 42 -1.33 -4.00 2.24
N THR A 43 -1.87 -4.08 1.03
CA THR A 43 -1.09 -4.45 -0.15
C THR A 43 -0.82 -3.20 -0.97
N CYS A 44 0.43 -3.01 -1.34
CA CYS A 44 0.83 -1.85 -2.12
C CYS A 44 1.82 -2.24 -3.20
N GLY A 45 1.99 -1.35 -4.17
CA GLY A 45 2.96 -1.58 -5.21
C GLY A 45 3.30 -0.30 -5.94
N VAL A 46 4.54 -0.25 -6.43
CA VAL A 46 4.98 0.72 -7.41
C VAL A 46 4.97 -0.05 -8.74
N TYR A 47 4.15 0.39 -9.66
CA TYR A 47 3.87 -0.37 -10.89
C TYR A 47 5.16 -0.75 -11.62
N GLY A 48 5.29 -2.04 -11.91
CA GLY A 48 6.44 -2.59 -12.63
C GLY A 48 7.70 -2.75 -11.80
N SER A 49 7.70 -2.37 -10.52
CA SER A 49 8.92 -2.32 -9.72
C SER A 49 8.84 -3.02 -8.37
N MET A 50 7.73 -2.89 -7.64
CA MET A 50 7.65 -3.42 -6.28
C MET A 50 6.21 -3.78 -5.94
N VAL A 51 6.02 -4.91 -5.26
CA VAL A 51 4.74 -5.30 -4.66
C VAL A 51 5.04 -5.81 -3.25
N HIS A 52 4.22 -5.40 -2.29
CA HIS A 52 4.44 -5.75 -0.89
C HIS A 52 3.12 -5.79 -0.12
N THR A 53 2.98 -6.73 0.80
CA THR A 53 1.84 -6.80 1.71
C THR A 53 2.34 -6.69 3.14
N ALA A 54 1.77 -5.73 3.88
CA ALA A 54 2.01 -5.54 5.30
C ALA A 54 0.77 -5.96 6.07
N PHE A 55 0.94 -6.26 7.36
CA PHE A 55 -0.15 -6.71 8.21
C PHE A 55 -0.30 -5.79 9.42
N ALA A 56 -1.52 -5.61 9.89
CA ALA A 56 -1.80 -4.73 11.02
C ALA A 56 -2.96 -5.26 11.85
N GLY A 57 -3.04 -4.80 13.10
CA GLY A 57 -4.13 -5.12 14.00
C GLY A 57 -5.22 -4.07 14.01
N VAL A 58 -6.25 -4.32 14.82
CA VAL A 58 -7.40 -3.41 14.94
C VAL A 58 -6.98 -2.03 15.43
N SER A 59 -5.96 -1.96 16.30
CA SER A 59 -5.58 -0.69 16.94
C SER A 59 -4.66 0.18 16.07
N ASP A 60 -3.99 -0.37 15.05
CA ASP A 60 -2.96 0.36 14.32
C ASP A 60 -3.10 0.36 12.79
N TYR A 61 -4.09 -0.33 12.24
CA TYR A 61 -4.18 -0.48 10.79
C TYR A 61 -4.38 0.85 10.05
N GLU A 62 -5.16 1.77 10.61
CA GLU A 62 -5.40 3.06 9.96
C GLU A 62 -4.13 3.91 9.91
N ALA A 63 -3.41 3.99 11.03
CA ALA A 63 -2.16 4.74 11.11
C ALA A 63 -1.10 4.14 10.19
N LYS A 64 -1.02 2.82 10.14
CA LYS A 64 -0.07 2.13 9.26
C LYS A 64 -0.39 2.37 7.78
N TYR A 65 -1.66 2.28 7.42
CA TYR A 65 -2.12 2.55 6.05
C TYR A 65 -1.76 3.96 5.61
N GLU A 66 -2.06 4.97 6.45
CA GLU A 66 -1.77 6.37 6.12
C GLU A 66 -0.26 6.65 6.06
N ALA A 67 0.52 6.02 6.93
CA ALA A 67 1.98 6.15 6.91
C ALA A 67 2.57 5.58 5.62
N MET A 68 2.11 4.40 5.20
CA MET A 68 2.56 3.78 3.96
C MET A 68 2.21 4.63 2.75
N LYS A 69 0.99 5.18 2.70
CA LYS A 69 0.57 6.09 1.63
C LYS A 69 1.51 7.29 1.52
N ARG A 70 1.79 7.93 2.65
CA ARG A 70 2.64 9.12 2.68
C ARG A 70 4.03 8.82 2.14
N GLU A 71 4.63 7.72 2.56
CA GLU A 71 5.97 7.37 2.10
C GLU A 71 5.99 7.01 0.62
N LEU A 72 4.94 6.33 0.12
CA LEU A 72 4.84 6.01 -1.30
C LEU A 72 4.71 7.28 -2.15
N SER A 73 3.82 8.20 -1.77
CA SER A 73 3.66 9.44 -2.53
C SER A 73 4.92 10.31 -2.47
N ASP A 74 5.59 10.38 -1.33
CA ASP A 74 6.86 11.10 -1.21
C ASP A 74 7.93 10.51 -2.13
N PHE A 75 8.00 9.18 -2.20
CA PHE A 75 8.93 8.49 -3.09
C PHE A 75 8.63 8.82 -4.57
N ILE A 76 7.38 8.73 -4.98
CA ILE A 76 6.99 9.02 -6.36
C ILE A 76 7.33 10.47 -6.72
N ASP A 77 7.11 11.39 -5.81
CA ASP A 77 7.33 12.83 -6.05
C ASP A 77 8.82 13.22 -6.09
N ARG A 78 9.71 12.39 -5.53
CA ARG A 78 11.15 12.70 -5.50
C ARG A 78 11.88 12.42 -6.81
N ASP A 79 11.29 11.64 -7.69
CA ASP A 79 11.91 11.31 -8.99
C ASP A 79 13.31 10.70 -8.81
N MET A 80 13.41 9.64 -8.01
CA MET A 80 14.68 8.99 -7.69
C MET A 80 15.25 8.21 -8.86
N ASN A 81 16.60 8.12 -8.93
CA ASN A 81 17.25 7.23 -9.90
C ASN A 81 17.05 5.78 -9.49
N GLU A 82 17.49 4.84 -10.34
CA GLU A 82 17.26 3.41 -10.15
C GLU A 82 17.87 2.89 -8.85
N ASP A 83 19.11 3.29 -8.52
CA ASP A 83 19.77 2.83 -7.30
C ASP A 83 19.08 3.33 -6.05
N GLU A 84 18.69 4.60 -6.05
CA GLU A 84 17.94 5.20 -4.94
C GLU A 84 16.57 4.54 -4.78
N ALA A 85 15.92 4.18 -5.88
CA ALA A 85 14.63 3.48 -5.85
C ALA A 85 14.77 2.10 -5.22
N ILE A 86 15.81 1.35 -5.56
CA ILE A 86 16.06 0.03 -4.98
C ILE A 86 16.28 0.15 -3.46
N ASP A 87 17.05 1.14 -3.04
CA ASP A 87 17.27 1.40 -1.60
C ASP A 87 15.96 1.72 -0.90
N PHE A 88 15.10 2.50 -1.52
CA PHE A 88 13.78 2.80 -0.96
C PHE A 88 12.94 1.54 -0.81
N TYR A 89 12.91 0.67 -1.83
CA TYR A 89 12.11 -0.56 -1.78
C TYR A 89 12.58 -1.47 -0.64
N GLU A 90 13.88 -1.61 -0.43
CA GLU A 90 14.42 -2.39 0.68
C GLU A 90 14.01 -1.79 2.03
N TYR A 91 14.20 -0.49 2.20
CA TYR A 91 13.81 0.22 3.41
C TYR A 91 12.31 0.06 3.71
N PHE A 92 11.48 0.30 2.70
CA PHE A 92 10.02 0.28 2.85
C PHE A 92 9.50 -1.11 3.22
N THR A 93 9.96 -2.14 2.50
CA THR A 93 9.50 -3.51 2.75
C THR A 93 9.98 -4.06 4.09
N MET A 94 11.13 -3.62 4.57
CA MET A 94 11.62 -3.99 5.90
C MET A 94 10.87 -3.26 7.02
N LYS A 95 10.52 -2.00 6.79
CA LYS A 95 9.81 -1.18 7.78
C LYS A 95 8.37 -1.64 7.96
N TYR A 96 7.71 -1.99 6.88
CA TYR A 96 6.28 -2.34 6.88
C TYR A 96 6.09 -3.83 6.58
N ASN A 97 6.00 -4.63 7.62
CA ASN A 97 5.77 -6.08 7.50
C ASN A 97 4.33 -6.45 7.80
#